data_46458699dafc6ab7d28a55e64ff236b8
#
_entry.id   46458699dafc6ab7d28a55e64ff236b8
#
_cell.length_a   1.000
_cell.length_b   1.000
_cell.length_c   1.000
_cell.angle_alpha   90.00
_cell.angle_beta   90.00
_cell.angle_gamma   90.00
#
_symmetry.space_group_name_H-M   'P 1'
#
loop_
_entity.id
_entity.type
_entity.pdbx_description
1 polymer ?
#
loop_
_entity_poly.entity_id
_entity_poly.type
_entity_poly.pdbx_seq_one_letter_code
_entity_poly.pdbx_strand_id
1 'polypeptide(L)'
;NILCLKKLGANVKVCGPPTLIPKYLQSLGVGIEYNIYEALKWCDVANVLRIQLERQDIKYIPSLREYSLYYGINKSLLERVNKKIVIMHPGPINRGVEITGDVADSENSIILDQVENGVAIRMAVLYLLSGKK
;
A
#
# COMPACT_ATOMS: atom_id res chain seq x y z
N ASN A 1 -0.25 6.04 8.77
CA ASN A 1 0.36 6.67 7.59
C ASN A 1 -0.47 7.84 7.03
N ILE A 2 -1.80 7.69 6.77
CA ILE A 2 -2.65 8.72 6.14
C ILE A 2 -2.52 10.09 6.83
N LEU A 3 -2.78 10.15 8.15
CA LEU A 3 -2.73 11.40 8.89
C LEU A 3 -1.35 12.06 8.87
N CYS A 4 -0.27 11.27 8.94
CA CYS A 4 1.10 11.76 8.88
C CYS A 4 1.41 12.35 7.48
N LEU A 5 1.09 11.61 6.42
CA LEU A 5 1.29 12.07 5.05
C LEU A 5 0.50 13.35 4.75
N LYS A 6 -0.74 13.44 5.23
CA LYS A 6 -1.55 14.66 5.08
C LYS A 6 -0.93 15.85 5.81
N LYS A 7 -0.41 15.67 7.02
CA LYS A 7 0.31 16.73 7.76
C LYS A 7 1.58 17.19 7.06
N LEU A 8 2.24 16.29 6.31
CA LEU A 8 3.40 16.61 5.48
C LEU A 8 3.05 17.23 4.13
N GLY A 9 1.76 17.48 3.86
CA GLY A 9 1.30 18.12 2.63
C GLY A 9 1.13 17.18 1.43
N ALA A 10 1.22 15.86 1.63
CA ALA A 10 1.03 14.90 0.56
C ALA A 10 -0.46 14.81 0.15
N ASN A 11 -0.70 14.64 -1.15
CA ASN A 11 -2.00 14.26 -1.68
C ASN A 11 -2.15 12.75 -1.52
N VAL A 12 -3.19 12.31 -0.80
CA VAL A 12 -3.39 10.89 -0.48
C VAL A 12 -4.71 10.39 -1.09
N LYS A 13 -4.63 9.27 -1.80
CA LYS A 13 -5.79 8.44 -2.18
C LYS A 13 -5.66 7.05 -1.62
N VAL A 14 -6.79 6.42 -1.34
CA VAL A 14 -6.87 5.00 -0.97
C VAL A 14 -7.57 4.27 -2.11
N CYS A 15 -6.96 3.16 -2.55
CA CYS A 15 -7.52 2.30 -3.58
C CYS A 15 -7.76 0.89 -3.05
N GLY A 16 -8.93 0.33 -3.35
CA GLY A 16 -9.27 -1.03 -2.98
C GLY A 16 -10.76 -1.34 -3.19
N PRO A 17 -11.17 -2.59 -2.90
CA PRO A 17 -12.57 -2.98 -2.97
C PRO A 17 -13.44 -2.12 -2.04
N PRO A 18 -14.66 -1.76 -2.45
CA PRO A 18 -15.58 -0.97 -1.61
C PRO A 18 -15.84 -1.59 -0.24
N THR A 19 -15.80 -2.92 -0.15
CA THR A 19 -16.00 -3.68 1.09
C THR A 19 -14.87 -3.51 2.11
N LEU A 20 -13.65 -3.15 1.65
CA LEU A 20 -12.48 -2.93 2.50
C LEU A 20 -12.24 -1.46 2.85
N ILE A 21 -12.95 -0.53 2.20
CA ILE A 21 -12.79 0.91 2.44
C ILE A 21 -13.83 1.38 3.46
N PRO A 22 -13.39 1.90 4.62
CA PRO A 22 -14.31 2.43 5.63
C PRO A 22 -15.13 3.61 5.08
N LYS A 23 -16.44 3.63 5.34
CA LYS A 23 -17.37 4.65 4.81
C LYS A 23 -16.99 6.10 5.15
N TYR A 24 -16.36 6.30 6.31
CA TYR A 24 -15.97 7.64 6.81
C TYR A 24 -14.52 8.01 6.47
N LEU A 25 -13.82 7.22 5.64
CA LEU A 25 -12.42 7.50 5.33
C LEU A 25 -12.22 8.86 4.65
N GLN A 26 -13.20 9.30 3.85
CA GLN A 26 -13.19 10.61 3.20
C GLN A 26 -13.15 11.77 4.18
N SER A 27 -13.70 11.63 5.39
CA SER A 27 -13.65 12.68 6.42
C SER A 27 -12.22 13.01 6.88
N LEU A 28 -11.26 12.13 6.60
CA LEU A 28 -9.84 12.38 6.82
C LEU A 28 -9.20 13.25 5.71
N GLY A 29 -9.97 13.70 4.73
CA GLY A 29 -9.49 14.52 3.62
C GLY A 29 -8.66 13.73 2.60
N VAL A 30 -8.95 12.43 2.41
CA VAL A 30 -8.32 11.57 1.40
C VAL A 30 -9.28 11.25 0.26
N GLY A 31 -8.76 11.10 -0.95
CA GLY A 31 -9.53 10.60 -2.08
C GLY A 31 -9.72 9.09 -1.99
N ILE A 32 -10.81 8.59 -2.56
CA ILE A 32 -11.07 7.15 -2.72
C ILE A 32 -11.09 6.84 -4.21
N GLU A 33 -10.44 5.76 -4.59
CA GLU A 33 -10.42 5.23 -5.94
C GLU A 33 -10.71 3.73 -5.89
N TYR A 34 -11.57 3.26 -6.78
CA TYR A 34 -11.94 1.85 -6.86
C TYR A 34 -11.33 1.13 -8.06
N ASN A 35 -10.69 1.88 -8.95
CA ASN A 35 -10.00 1.35 -10.12
C ASN A 35 -8.49 1.45 -9.92
N ILE A 36 -7.81 0.31 -9.86
CA ILE A 36 -6.36 0.25 -9.65
C ILE A 36 -5.56 0.94 -10.77
N TYR A 37 -6.01 0.86 -12.01
CA TYR A 37 -5.35 1.52 -13.13
C TYR A 37 -5.38 3.04 -12.99
N GLU A 38 -6.55 3.62 -12.65
CA GLU A 38 -6.69 5.06 -12.44
C GLU A 38 -5.93 5.53 -11.20
N ALA A 39 -5.90 4.71 -10.15
CA ALA A 39 -5.10 5.00 -8.95
C ALA A 39 -3.60 5.08 -9.28
N LEU A 40 -3.07 4.10 -10.01
CA LEU A 40 -1.66 4.06 -10.42
C LEU A 40 -1.32 5.18 -11.39
N LYS A 41 -2.18 5.48 -12.34
CA LYS A 41 -1.99 6.61 -13.27
C LYS A 41 -1.88 7.95 -12.55
N TRP A 42 -2.61 8.12 -11.47
CA TRP A 42 -2.61 9.33 -10.65
C TRP A 42 -1.39 9.43 -9.72
N CYS A 43 -0.98 8.34 -9.05
CA CYS A 43 0.01 8.40 -7.98
C CYS A 43 1.46 8.47 -8.48
N ASP A 44 2.34 9.04 -7.68
CA ASP A 44 3.80 8.99 -7.87
C ASP A 44 4.42 7.88 -7.02
N VAL A 45 3.76 7.54 -5.90
CA VAL A 45 4.15 6.48 -4.97
C VAL A 45 2.94 5.59 -4.68
N ALA A 46 3.08 4.29 -4.88
CA ALA A 46 2.09 3.28 -4.52
C ALA A 46 2.58 2.48 -3.31
N ASN A 47 1.98 2.72 -2.15
CA ASN A 47 2.24 1.93 -0.95
C ASN A 47 1.23 0.79 -0.86
N VAL A 48 1.63 -0.37 -1.37
CA VAL A 48 0.80 -1.58 -1.43
C VAL A 48 0.67 -2.20 -0.05
N LEU A 49 -0.50 -2.69 0.29
CA LEU A 49 -0.77 -3.30 1.59
C LEU A 49 -1.18 -4.77 1.43
N ARG A 50 -0.71 -5.60 2.34
CA ARG A 50 -1.04 -7.01 2.39
C ARG A 50 -2.51 -7.23 2.76
N ILE A 51 -3.17 -8.15 2.08
CA ILE A 51 -4.46 -8.69 2.50
C ILE A 51 -4.22 -9.68 3.66
N GLN A 52 -4.70 -9.31 4.86
CA GLN A 52 -4.55 -10.11 6.08
C GLN A 52 -5.79 -11.00 6.30
N LEU A 53 -5.89 -12.09 5.55
CA LEU A 53 -7.03 -13.02 5.65
C LEU A 53 -7.17 -13.64 7.03
N GLU A 54 -6.05 -13.86 7.70
CA GLU A 54 -5.99 -14.41 9.06
C GLU A 54 -6.67 -13.55 10.13
N ARG A 55 -6.95 -12.29 9.82
CA ARG A 55 -7.61 -11.32 10.73
C ARG A 55 -9.04 -11.00 10.34
N GLN A 56 -9.59 -11.67 9.34
CA GLN A 56 -10.92 -11.39 8.83
C GLN A 56 -11.88 -12.51 9.23
N ASP A 57 -12.76 -12.23 10.20
CA ASP A 57 -13.86 -13.15 10.58
C ASP A 57 -14.93 -13.22 9.49
N ILE A 58 -15.04 -12.16 8.67
CA ILE A 58 -15.98 -12.05 7.56
C ILE A 58 -15.18 -11.90 6.25
N LYS A 59 -15.57 -12.63 5.22
CA LYS A 59 -14.96 -12.52 3.89
C LYS A 59 -15.40 -11.23 3.20
N TYR A 60 -14.59 -10.20 3.30
CA TYR A 60 -14.80 -8.91 2.61
C TYR A 60 -14.47 -8.96 1.11
N ILE A 61 -13.78 -10.01 0.67
CA ILE A 61 -13.44 -10.27 -0.73
C ILE A 61 -13.89 -11.69 -1.09
N PRO A 62 -14.42 -11.94 -2.29
CA PRO A 62 -14.91 -13.25 -2.71
C PRO A 62 -13.80 -14.31 -2.74
N SER A 63 -12.63 -13.94 -3.28
CA SER A 63 -11.46 -14.82 -3.33
C SER A 63 -10.16 -14.00 -3.53
N LEU A 64 -9.02 -14.60 -3.17
CA LEU A 64 -7.70 -14.02 -3.46
C LEU A 64 -7.44 -13.87 -4.96
N ARG A 65 -7.93 -14.82 -5.75
CA ARG A 65 -7.81 -14.77 -7.22
C ARG A 65 -8.53 -13.56 -7.78
N GLU A 66 -9.74 -13.28 -7.31
CA GLU A 66 -10.51 -12.12 -7.76
C GLU A 66 -9.85 -10.82 -7.30
N TYR A 67 -9.38 -10.77 -6.05
CA TYR A 67 -8.61 -9.62 -5.58
C TYR A 67 -7.37 -9.37 -6.45
N SER A 68 -6.58 -10.39 -6.71
CA SER A 68 -5.39 -10.29 -7.57
C SER A 68 -5.73 -9.81 -8.98
N LEU A 69 -6.85 -10.27 -9.55
CA LEU A 69 -7.30 -9.89 -10.88
C LEU A 69 -7.63 -8.38 -10.97
N TYR A 70 -8.32 -7.83 -9.96
CA TYR A 70 -8.82 -6.46 -10.00
C TYR A 70 -7.91 -5.44 -9.32
N TYR A 71 -7.11 -5.87 -8.34
CA TYR A 71 -6.28 -4.98 -7.50
C TYR A 71 -4.81 -5.38 -7.42
N GLY A 72 -4.42 -6.53 -7.95
CA GLY A 72 -3.03 -6.96 -7.98
C GLY A 72 -2.20 -6.11 -8.93
N ILE A 73 -1.05 -5.65 -8.45
CA ILE A 73 -0.10 -4.89 -9.26
C ILE A 73 0.87 -5.86 -9.91
N ASN A 74 0.86 -5.89 -11.24
CA ASN A 74 1.74 -6.71 -12.07
C ASN A 74 2.43 -5.85 -13.14
N LYS A 75 3.43 -6.43 -13.79
CA LYS A 75 4.23 -5.75 -14.81
C LYS A 75 3.39 -5.23 -15.98
N SER A 76 2.46 -6.02 -16.47
CA SER A 76 1.57 -5.63 -17.57
C SER A 76 0.71 -4.40 -17.22
N LEU A 77 0.23 -4.32 -15.99
CA LEU A 77 -0.52 -3.16 -15.51
C LEU A 77 0.37 -1.90 -15.46
N LEU A 78 1.59 -2.01 -14.95
CA LEU A 78 2.54 -0.88 -14.90
C LEU A 78 2.95 -0.41 -16.30
N GLU A 79 3.17 -1.32 -17.24
CA GLU A 79 3.45 -1.00 -18.64
C GLU A 79 2.29 -0.23 -19.29
N ARG A 80 1.04 -0.63 -19.01
CA ARG A 80 -0.16 0.08 -19.49
C ARG A 80 -0.31 1.48 -18.90
N VAL A 81 0.06 1.65 -17.64
CA VAL A 81 0.06 2.98 -16.98
C VAL A 81 1.10 3.90 -17.59
N ASN A 82 2.21 3.34 -18.08
CA ASN A 82 3.30 4.03 -18.76
C ASN A 82 3.81 5.25 -17.97
N LYS A 83 3.96 5.08 -16.66
CA LYS A 83 4.46 6.10 -15.72
C LYS A 83 5.43 5.46 -14.74
N LYS A 84 6.52 6.16 -14.43
CA LYS A 84 7.44 5.74 -13.37
C LYS A 84 6.77 5.97 -12.03
N ILE A 85 6.54 4.87 -11.27
CA ILE A 85 5.88 4.89 -9.96
C ILE A 85 6.80 4.18 -8.98
N VAL A 86 7.05 4.80 -7.83
CA VAL A 86 7.78 4.15 -6.74
C VAL A 86 6.86 3.17 -6.04
N ILE A 87 7.28 1.92 -5.93
CA ILE A 87 6.53 0.85 -5.29
C ILE A 87 7.05 0.63 -3.86
N MET A 88 6.15 0.67 -2.91
CA MET A 88 6.39 0.45 -1.48
C MET A 88 5.50 -0.67 -0.96
N HIS A 89 5.95 -1.38 0.06
CA HIS A 89 5.16 -2.35 0.81
C HIS A 89 5.80 -2.57 2.19
N PRO A 90 5.05 -2.49 3.30
CA PRO A 90 5.63 -2.61 4.64
C PRO A 90 6.11 -4.03 5.00
N GLY A 91 5.87 -5.03 4.13
CA GLY A 91 6.11 -6.44 4.40
C GLY A 91 5.19 -7.04 5.48
N PRO A 92 5.08 -8.37 5.56
CA PRO A 92 5.44 -9.33 4.50
C PRO A 92 4.53 -9.24 3.26
N ILE A 93 4.97 -9.76 2.11
CA ILE A 93 4.26 -9.71 0.84
C ILE A 93 3.56 -11.05 0.57
N ASN A 94 2.31 -11.03 0.09
CA ASN A 94 1.67 -12.18 -0.55
C ASN A 94 1.93 -12.09 -2.07
N ARG A 95 3.07 -12.64 -2.53
CA ARG A 95 3.46 -12.63 -3.95
C ARG A 95 2.37 -13.26 -4.82
N GLY A 96 1.97 -12.58 -5.88
CA GLY A 96 0.91 -13.02 -6.78
C GLY A 96 -0.51 -12.66 -6.30
N VAL A 97 -0.66 -12.01 -5.16
CA VAL A 97 -1.95 -11.50 -4.67
C VAL A 97 -2.03 -9.99 -4.85
N GLU A 98 -1.45 -9.21 -3.95
CA GLU A 98 -1.46 -7.74 -4.03
C GLU A 98 -0.38 -7.19 -4.96
N ILE A 99 0.71 -7.96 -5.15
CA ILE A 99 1.83 -7.59 -6.02
C ILE A 99 2.51 -8.85 -6.57
N THR A 100 2.93 -8.83 -7.82
CA THR A 100 3.71 -9.91 -8.41
C THR A 100 5.18 -9.82 -8.05
N GLY A 101 5.90 -10.95 -8.10
CA GLY A 101 7.32 -11.01 -7.71
C GLY A 101 8.21 -10.11 -8.58
N ASP A 102 7.96 -10.09 -9.89
CA ASP A 102 8.68 -9.27 -10.85
C ASP A 102 8.55 -7.75 -10.60
N VAL A 103 7.40 -7.31 -10.08
CA VAL A 103 7.21 -5.91 -9.66
C VAL A 103 7.83 -5.65 -8.30
N ALA A 104 7.67 -6.57 -7.34
CA ALA A 104 8.24 -6.42 -6.00
C ALA A 104 9.77 -6.35 -6.01
N ASP A 105 10.41 -7.04 -6.97
CA ASP A 105 11.87 -7.12 -7.11
C ASP A 105 12.39 -6.18 -8.24
N SER A 106 11.55 -5.27 -8.76
CA SER A 106 11.91 -4.33 -9.81
C SER A 106 12.74 -3.15 -9.28
N GLU A 107 13.43 -2.45 -10.19
CA GLU A 107 14.18 -1.23 -9.89
C GLU A 107 13.34 -0.04 -9.38
N ASN A 108 12.03 -0.08 -9.59
CA ASN A 108 11.10 0.92 -9.05
C ASN A 108 10.62 0.58 -7.64
N SER A 109 10.98 -0.60 -7.12
CA SER A 109 10.60 -1.06 -5.79
C SER A 109 11.63 -0.64 -4.74
N ILE A 110 11.17 0.02 -3.69
CA ILE A 110 11.97 0.39 -2.51
C ILE A 110 11.48 -0.36 -1.27
N ILE A 111 10.95 -1.57 -1.46
CA ILE A 111 10.34 -2.36 -0.39
C ILE A 111 11.36 -2.74 0.69
N LEU A 112 12.56 -3.14 0.29
CA LEU A 112 13.62 -3.53 1.23
C LEU A 112 14.12 -2.31 2.01
N ASP A 113 14.36 -1.18 1.34
CA ASP A 113 14.73 0.08 1.99
C ASP A 113 13.69 0.54 2.99
N GLN A 114 12.40 0.39 2.65
CA GLN A 114 11.29 0.70 3.55
C GLN A 114 11.30 -0.18 4.80
N VAL A 115 11.60 -1.47 4.67
CA VAL A 115 11.67 -2.40 5.80
C VAL A 115 12.83 -2.02 6.72
N GLU A 116 14.01 -1.76 6.17
CA GLU A 116 15.20 -1.34 6.91
C GLU A 116 14.95 0.00 7.64
N ASN A 117 14.48 1.00 6.94
CA ASN A 117 14.10 2.29 7.52
C ASN A 117 13.02 2.16 8.59
N GLY A 118 12.08 1.23 8.41
CA GLY A 118 11.03 0.94 9.40
C GLY A 118 11.59 0.41 10.71
N VAL A 119 12.66 -0.39 10.69
CA VAL A 119 13.37 -0.84 11.91
C VAL A 119 14.07 0.35 12.57
N ALA A 120 14.84 1.13 11.81
CA ALA A 120 15.58 2.28 12.35
C ALA A 120 14.65 3.31 13.01
N ILE A 121 13.54 3.65 12.38
CA ILE A 121 12.53 4.58 12.94
C ILE A 121 11.91 4.03 14.22
N ARG A 122 11.55 2.75 14.28
CA ARG A 122 11.00 2.14 15.52
C ARG A 122 12.02 2.17 16.65
N MET A 123 13.29 1.87 16.36
CA MET A 123 14.37 1.98 17.36
C MET A 123 14.51 3.41 17.87
N ALA A 124 14.51 4.41 16.98
CA ALA A 124 14.57 5.82 17.35
C ALA A 124 13.39 6.25 18.25
N VAL A 125 12.17 5.86 17.88
CA VAL A 125 10.96 6.17 18.67
C VAL A 125 11.04 5.53 20.05
N LEU A 126 11.42 4.25 20.16
CA LEU A 126 11.59 3.57 21.44
C LEU A 126 12.68 4.25 22.30
N TYR A 127 13.80 4.60 21.69
CA TYR A 127 14.88 5.30 22.38
C TYR A 127 14.43 6.65 22.96
N LEU A 128 13.75 7.45 22.14
CA LEU A 128 13.26 8.78 22.55
C LEU A 128 12.17 8.72 23.63
N LEU A 129 11.28 7.73 23.55
CA LEU A 129 10.14 7.60 24.45
C LEU A 129 10.46 6.79 25.72
N SER A 130 11.51 5.95 25.71
CA SER A 130 11.88 5.12 26.88
C SER A 130 12.43 5.93 28.05
N GLY A 131 12.76 7.20 27.86
CA GLY A 131 13.24 8.14 28.87
C GLY A 131 14.40 7.58 29.71
N LYS A 132 15.59 8.12 29.63
CA LYS A 132 16.55 7.86 30.71
C LYS A 132 15.97 8.44 32.00
N LYS A 133 15.52 7.55 32.93
CA LYS A 133 15.49 7.90 34.32
C LYS A 133 16.91 8.03 34.83
#